data_be761a87e4356edd03f865f83ba0bc99
#
_entry.id   be761a87e4356edd03f865f83ba0bc99
#
_cell.length_a   1.000
_cell.length_b   1.000
_cell.length_c   1.000
_cell.angle_alpha   90.00
_cell.angle_beta   90.00
_cell.angle_gamma   90.00
#
_symmetry.space_group_name_H-M   'P 1'
#
loop_
_entity.id
_entity.type
_entity.pdbx_description
1 polymer ?
#
loop_
_entity_poly.entity_id
_entity_poly.type
_entity_poly.pdbx_seq_one_letter_code
_entity_poly.pdbx_strand_id
1 'polypeptide(L)'
;MMFYDVTTLYFEADREDDLRKTGFSKEGRHKNPQIILGLLVSLNGYPLAYCIHEGNKYEGHTMMPVIEEFVRKYEQEDFVVVADSGLMNEQNVADLERNNYKYIIGARIKTESTRVTEWILSHSWVDGQMEEYDKGDGRRLLIGYTDNRARKDAYNREKGVRRLEKAYRNGRLSK
;
A
#
# COMPACT_ATOMS: atom_id res chain seq x y z
N MET A 1 -11.61 13.91 4.92
CA MET A 1 -10.83 12.71 4.58
C MET A 1 -10.98 12.41 3.10
N MET A 2 -9.90 12.07 2.44
CA MET A 2 -9.86 11.65 1.05
C MET A 2 -9.06 10.35 0.96
N PHE A 3 -9.56 9.40 0.20
CA PHE A 3 -8.91 8.11 -0.01
C PHE A 3 -8.24 8.10 -1.38
N TYR A 4 -6.98 7.72 -1.40
CA TYR A 4 -6.25 7.53 -2.64
C TYR A 4 -5.88 6.06 -2.81
N ASP A 5 -6.20 5.50 -3.96
CA ASP A 5 -5.86 4.14 -4.33
C ASP A 5 -5.44 4.05 -5.79
N VAL A 6 -4.75 2.99 -6.13
CA VAL A 6 -4.20 2.75 -7.45
C VAL A 6 -4.64 1.39 -7.95
N THR A 7 -5.08 1.35 -9.20
CA THR A 7 -5.39 0.10 -9.89
C THR A 7 -4.66 0.01 -11.23
N THR A 8 -4.37 -1.22 -11.65
CA THR A 8 -3.77 -1.50 -12.95
C THR A 8 -4.85 -2.00 -13.90
N LEU A 9 -4.95 -1.37 -15.06
CA LEU A 9 -5.86 -1.77 -16.13
C LEU A 9 -5.05 -2.38 -17.27
N TYR A 10 -5.34 -3.63 -17.62
CA TYR A 10 -4.65 -4.38 -18.66
C TYR A 10 -5.39 -4.30 -19.99
N PHE A 11 -4.63 -4.28 -21.07
CA PHE A 11 -5.16 -4.27 -22.42
C PHE A 11 -4.82 -5.58 -23.14
N GLU A 12 -5.78 -6.14 -23.85
CA GLU A 12 -5.59 -7.27 -24.76
C GLU A 12 -5.06 -6.75 -26.11
N ALA A 13 -3.85 -6.16 -26.06
CA ALA A 13 -3.16 -5.62 -27.23
C ALA A 13 -1.72 -6.08 -27.24
N ASP A 14 -1.15 -6.28 -28.43
CA ASP A 14 0.23 -6.74 -28.59
C ASP A 14 1.24 -5.58 -28.74
N ARG A 15 0.76 -4.33 -28.80
CA ARG A 15 1.59 -3.16 -28.99
C ARG A 15 1.49 -2.17 -27.85
N GLU A 16 2.64 -1.66 -27.48
CA GLU A 16 2.77 -0.54 -26.55
C GLU A 16 2.58 0.79 -27.26
N ASP A 17 2.17 1.80 -26.52
CA ASP A 17 2.19 3.21 -26.90
C ASP A 17 2.79 4.06 -25.76
N ASP A 18 2.57 5.36 -25.79
CA ASP A 18 3.15 6.26 -24.79
C ASP A 18 2.62 6.03 -23.37
N LEU A 19 1.39 5.53 -23.21
CA LEU A 19 0.77 5.25 -21.93
C LEU A 19 0.69 3.76 -21.61
N ARG A 20 0.32 2.94 -22.61
CA ARG A 20 0.18 1.50 -22.44
C ARG A 20 1.53 0.84 -22.54
N LYS A 21 2.13 0.54 -21.40
CA LYS A 21 3.44 -0.11 -21.27
C LYS A 21 3.30 -1.45 -20.56
N THR A 22 4.15 -2.39 -20.90
CA THR A 22 4.30 -3.59 -20.08
C THR A 22 4.99 -3.23 -18.77
N GLY A 23 4.53 -3.84 -17.66
CA GLY A 23 5.02 -3.50 -16.35
C GLY A 23 4.88 -4.64 -15.36
N PHE A 24 5.09 -4.32 -14.09
CA PHE A 24 4.88 -5.29 -13.02
C PHE A 24 3.41 -5.65 -12.91
N SER A 25 3.11 -6.96 -12.92
CA SER A 25 1.75 -7.47 -12.77
C SER A 25 1.63 -8.37 -11.56
N LYS A 26 0.78 -8.00 -10.61
CA LYS A 26 0.40 -8.83 -9.45
C LYS A 26 -0.39 -10.07 -9.87
N GLU A 27 -1.02 -10.02 -11.07
CA GLU A 27 -1.86 -11.08 -11.64
C GLU A 27 -1.11 -12.02 -12.60
N GLY A 28 0.19 -11.78 -12.83
CA GLY A 28 1.00 -12.58 -13.76
C GLY A 28 0.83 -12.22 -15.24
N ARG A 29 0.18 -11.09 -15.56
CA ARG A 29 -0.06 -10.61 -16.93
C ARG A 29 1.09 -9.76 -17.47
N HIS A 30 2.33 -10.23 -17.32
CA HIS A 30 3.55 -9.46 -17.67
C HIS A 30 3.70 -9.14 -19.17
N LYS A 31 2.93 -9.79 -20.04
CA LYS A 31 2.98 -9.56 -21.50
C LYS A 31 1.94 -8.56 -21.99
N ASN A 32 0.93 -8.26 -21.17
CA ASN A 32 -0.12 -7.34 -21.56
C ASN A 32 0.30 -5.90 -21.27
N PRO A 33 0.20 -4.98 -22.24
CA PRO A 33 0.31 -3.56 -21.97
C PRO A 33 -0.75 -3.14 -20.95
N GLN A 34 -0.37 -2.25 -20.06
CA GLN A 34 -1.21 -1.79 -18.95
C GLN A 34 -1.08 -0.28 -18.79
N ILE A 35 -2.00 0.30 -18.06
CA ILE A 35 -1.91 1.64 -17.50
C ILE A 35 -2.10 1.57 -16.01
N ILE A 36 -1.63 2.57 -15.30
CA ILE A 36 -1.87 2.74 -13.87
C ILE A 36 -2.85 3.90 -13.68
N LEU A 37 -4.00 3.59 -13.08
CA LEU A 37 -5.03 4.57 -12.74
C LEU A 37 -4.97 4.88 -11.25
N GLY A 38 -4.61 6.11 -10.91
CA GLY A 38 -4.74 6.64 -9.55
C GLY A 38 -6.09 7.35 -9.40
N LEU A 39 -6.80 7.08 -8.31
CA LEU A 39 -8.11 7.65 -8.03
C LEU A 39 -8.15 8.24 -6.62
N LEU A 40 -8.57 9.51 -6.52
CA LEU A 40 -8.85 10.19 -5.28
C LEU A 40 -10.37 10.24 -5.08
N VAL A 41 -10.85 9.75 -3.95
CA VAL A 41 -12.28 9.72 -3.63
C VAL A 41 -12.57 10.37 -2.28
N SER A 42 -13.77 10.94 -2.14
CA SER A 42 -14.25 11.48 -0.87
C SER A 42 -14.62 10.36 0.12
N LEU A 43 -14.89 10.75 1.38
CA LEU A 43 -15.37 9.83 2.40
C LEU A 43 -16.64 9.05 1.99
N ASN A 44 -17.48 9.66 1.16
CA ASN A 44 -18.73 9.06 0.67
C ASN A 44 -18.54 8.28 -0.64
N GLY A 45 -17.31 8.08 -1.10
CA GLY A 45 -16.99 7.32 -2.30
C GLY A 45 -17.14 8.10 -3.62
N TYR A 46 -17.39 9.41 -3.59
CA TYR A 46 -17.43 10.22 -4.82
C TYR A 46 -16.02 10.43 -5.36
N PRO A 47 -15.77 10.19 -6.66
CA PRO A 47 -14.48 10.49 -7.28
C PRO A 47 -14.26 12.00 -7.31
N LEU A 48 -13.10 12.43 -6.81
CA LEU A 48 -12.69 13.84 -6.72
C LEU A 48 -11.68 14.19 -7.81
N ALA A 49 -10.73 13.32 -8.05
CA ALA A 49 -9.69 13.45 -9.06
C ALA A 49 -9.17 12.07 -9.49
N TYR A 50 -8.61 12.02 -10.68
CA TYR A 50 -7.91 10.83 -11.17
C TYR A 50 -6.67 11.24 -11.96
N CYS A 51 -5.74 10.31 -12.08
CA CYS A 51 -4.59 10.44 -12.96
C CYS A 51 -4.30 9.11 -13.63
N ILE A 52 -3.92 9.17 -14.90
CA ILE A 52 -3.49 8.00 -15.67
C ILE A 52 -1.98 8.10 -15.86
N HIS A 53 -1.28 7.03 -15.49
CA HIS A 53 0.17 6.93 -15.63
C HIS A 53 0.55 5.79 -16.56
N GLU A 54 1.76 5.87 -17.09
CA GLU A 54 2.37 4.79 -17.88
C GLU A 54 2.37 3.49 -17.09
N GLY A 55 2.11 2.38 -17.79
CA GLY A 55 1.94 1.06 -17.17
C GLY A 55 3.18 0.52 -16.45
N ASN A 56 4.36 1.03 -16.75
CA ASN A 56 5.64 0.68 -16.10
C ASN A 56 6.02 1.63 -14.95
N LYS A 57 5.20 2.65 -14.66
CA LYS A 57 5.48 3.58 -13.56
C LYS A 57 5.36 2.88 -12.22
N TYR A 58 6.24 3.22 -11.29
CA TYR A 58 6.14 2.74 -9.92
C TYR A 58 4.93 3.39 -9.19
N GLU A 59 4.03 2.56 -8.66
CA GLU A 59 2.79 3.01 -7.99
C GLU A 59 3.06 4.07 -6.91
N GLY A 60 4.16 3.94 -6.16
CA GLY A 60 4.56 4.87 -5.11
C GLY A 60 4.83 6.31 -5.58
N HIS A 61 4.97 6.56 -6.88
CA HIS A 61 5.20 7.90 -7.43
C HIS A 61 3.92 8.54 -8.01
N THR A 62 2.77 7.92 -7.79
CA THR A 62 1.52 8.36 -8.41
C THR A 62 0.67 9.26 -7.50
N MET A 63 0.84 9.16 -6.19
CA MET A 63 -0.03 9.78 -5.20
C MET A 63 0.15 11.30 -5.13
N MET A 64 1.37 11.78 -4.92
CA MET A 64 1.61 13.20 -4.68
C MET A 64 1.15 14.11 -5.83
N PRO A 65 1.43 13.81 -7.11
CA PRO A 65 0.97 14.66 -8.21
C PRO A 65 -0.55 14.85 -8.26
N VAL A 66 -1.33 13.80 -7.92
CA VAL A 66 -2.80 13.89 -7.90
C VAL A 66 -3.30 14.76 -6.76
N ILE A 67 -2.70 14.58 -5.57
CA ILE A 67 -3.05 15.38 -4.38
C ILE A 67 -2.73 16.85 -4.61
N GLU A 68 -1.54 17.17 -5.09
CA GLU A 68 -1.09 18.55 -5.35
C GLU A 68 -1.96 19.23 -6.40
N GLU A 69 -2.32 18.53 -7.49
CA GLU A 69 -3.23 19.04 -8.49
C GLU A 69 -4.61 19.32 -7.92
N PHE A 70 -5.14 18.40 -7.11
CA PHE A 70 -6.43 18.56 -6.45
C PHE A 70 -6.43 19.78 -5.51
N VAL A 71 -5.42 19.89 -4.64
CA VAL A 71 -5.27 21.02 -3.70
C VAL A 71 -5.21 22.34 -4.45
N ARG A 72 -4.37 22.42 -5.48
CA ARG A 72 -4.23 23.63 -6.30
C ARG A 72 -5.54 24.02 -6.99
N LYS A 73 -6.30 23.04 -7.49
CA LYS A 73 -7.53 23.28 -8.25
C LYS A 73 -8.70 23.71 -7.38
N TYR A 74 -8.78 23.18 -6.16
CA TYR A 74 -9.94 23.36 -5.29
C TYR A 74 -9.63 24.17 -4.04
N GLU A 75 -8.39 24.67 -3.89
CA GLU A 75 -7.92 25.47 -2.76
C GLU A 75 -8.24 24.83 -1.39
N GLN A 76 -8.11 23.50 -1.32
CA GLN A 76 -8.43 22.74 -0.12
C GLN A 76 -7.21 22.67 0.79
N GLU A 77 -7.29 23.29 1.98
CA GLU A 77 -6.18 23.34 2.94
C GLU A 77 -6.31 22.30 4.06
N ASP A 78 -7.52 21.89 4.44
CA ASP A 78 -7.75 20.96 5.56
C ASP A 78 -8.37 19.64 5.11
N PHE A 79 -7.50 18.65 4.89
CA PHE A 79 -7.92 17.28 4.58
C PHE A 79 -6.95 16.25 5.15
N VAL A 80 -7.38 14.99 5.19
CA VAL A 80 -6.57 13.85 5.58
C VAL A 80 -6.47 12.91 4.40
N VAL A 81 -5.27 12.61 3.95
CA VAL A 81 -5.01 11.60 2.90
C VAL A 81 -5.00 10.23 3.53
N VAL A 82 -5.78 9.31 2.99
CA VAL A 82 -5.79 7.91 3.41
C VAL A 82 -5.34 7.04 2.23
N ALA A 83 -4.32 6.22 2.45
CA ALA A 83 -3.76 5.34 1.42
C ALA A 83 -3.32 3.99 2.00
N ASP A 84 -3.21 2.99 1.13
CA ASP A 84 -2.75 1.66 1.52
C ASP A 84 -1.23 1.57 1.71
N SER A 85 -0.76 0.42 2.20
CA SER A 85 0.68 0.18 2.42
C SER A 85 1.50 0.03 1.12
N GLY A 86 0.86 -0.15 -0.03
CA GLY A 86 1.52 -0.20 -1.34
C GLY A 86 2.10 1.15 -1.72
N LEU A 87 1.44 2.22 -1.30
CA LEU A 87 1.83 3.61 -1.55
C LEU A 87 2.77 4.17 -0.49
N MET A 88 3.02 3.42 0.60
CA MET A 88 3.94 3.82 1.66
C MET A 88 5.40 3.69 1.18
N ASN A 89 6.09 4.81 1.08
CA ASN A 89 7.54 4.93 0.97
C ASN A 89 7.99 6.20 1.70
N GLU A 90 9.28 6.27 2.05
CA GLU A 90 9.83 7.40 2.81
C GLU A 90 9.64 8.75 2.09
N GLN A 91 9.74 8.75 0.77
CA GLN A 91 9.57 9.97 -0.03
C GLN A 91 8.14 10.50 0.05
N ASN A 92 7.13 9.63 -0.12
CA ASN A 92 5.73 10.03 -0.01
C ASN A 92 5.39 10.59 1.37
N VAL A 93 5.89 9.95 2.43
CA VAL A 93 5.69 10.44 3.80
C VAL A 93 6.36 11.80 3.98
N ALA A 94 7.62 11.96 3.55
CA ALA A 94 8.33 13.22 3.63
C ALA A 94 7.66 14.34 2.82
N ASP A 95 7.08 14.02 1.66
CA ASP A 95 6.37 15.00 0.83
C ASP A 95 5.04 15.42 1.46
N LEU A 96 4.29 14.49 2.06
CA LEU A 96 3.08 14.81 2.82
C LEU A 96 3.41 15.73 4.01
N GLU A 97 4.45 15.43 4.76
CA GLU A 97 4.89 16.21 5.91
C GLU A 97 5.41 17.59 5.50
N ARG A 98 6.22 17.67 4.43
CA ARG A 98 6.73 18.94 3.89
C ARG A 98 5.62 19.89 3.47
N ASN A 99 4.55 19.33 2.90
CA ASN A 99 3.36 20.10 2.49
C ASN A 99 2.35 20.30 3.64
N ASN A 100 2.68 19.84 4.85
CA ASN A 100 1.83 19.91 6.03
C ASN A 100 0.47 19.21 5.84
N TYR A 101 0.42 18.16 5.03
CA TYR A 101 -0.78 17.34 4.83
C TYR A 101 -0.92 16.31 5.93
N LYS A 102 -2.12 16.21 6.49
CA LYS A 102 -2.47 15.13 7.42
C LYS A 102 -2.65 13.83 6.65
N TYR A 103 -2.18 12.70 7.21
CA TYR A 103 -2.27 11.42 6.53
C TYR A 103 -2.52 10.23 7.45
N ILE A 104 -3.11 9.19 6.90
CA ILE A 104 -3.24 7.85 7.47
C ILE A 104 -2.81 6.87 6.37
N ILE A 105 -1.64 6.24 6.52
CA ILE A 105 -1.10 5.32 5.53
C ILE A 105 -0.92 3.94 6.17
N GLY A 106 -1.29 2.90 5.44
CA GLY A 106 -1.08 1.52 5.86
C GLY A 106 0.40 1.23 6.15
N ALA A 107 0.72 0.84 7.38
CA ALA A 107 2.09 0.55 7.79
C ALA A 107 2.55 -0.85 7.37
N ARG A 108 3.84 -0.99 7.04
CA ARG A 108 4.48 -2.29 6.78
C ARG A 108 5.09 -2.85 8.06
N ILE A 109 4.26 -3.35 8.97
CA ILE A 109 4.66 -3.82 10.32
C ILE A 109 5.88 -4.75 10.29
N LYS A 110 6.02 -5.60 9.26
CA LYS A 110 7.14 -6.55 9.14
C LYS A 110 8.51 -5.92 8.91
N THR A 111 8.55 -4.65 8.49
CA THR A 111 9.78 -3.90 8.24
C THR A 111 10.02 -2.81 9.29
N GLU A 112 9.21 -2.76 10.32
CA GLU A 112 9.39 -1.84 11.44
C GLU A 112 10.63 -2.21 12.28
N SER A 113 11.09 -1.24 13.09
CA SER A 113 12.25 -1.42 13.95
C SER A 113 12.05 -2.54 14.98
N THR A 114 13.16 -3.11 15.45
CA THR A 114 13.14 -4.13 16.52
C THR A 114 12.36 -3.64 17.73
N ARG A 115 12.52 -2.38 18.13
CA ARG A 115 11.80 -1.77 19.25
C ARG A 115 10.27 -1.81 19.07
N VAL A 116 9.79 -1.47 17.88
CA VAL A 116 8.35 -1.55 17.54
C VAL A 116 7.88 -3.00 17.56
N THR A 117 8.66 -3.90 16.98
CA THR A 117 8.34 -5.33 16.94
C THR A 117 8.24 -5.92 18.35
N GLU A 118 9.21 -5.64 19.23
CA GLU A 118 9.20 -6.08 20.62
C GLU A 118 8.02 -5.53 21.39
N TRP A 119 7.68 -4.25 21.18
CA TRP A 119 6.51 -3.63 21.79
C TRP A 119 5.21 -4.33 21.34
N ILE A 120 5.05 -4.61 20.06
CA ILE A 120 3.88 -5.36 19.54
C ILE A 120 3.79 -6.75 20.17
N LEU A 121 4.92 -7.46 20.27
CA LEU A 121 4.97 -8.82 20.79
C LEU A 121 4.84 -8.88 22.33
N SER A 122 5.06 -7.79 23.04
CA SER A 122 4.86 -7.71 24.50
C SER A 122 3.40 -7.63 24.92
N HIS A 123 2.48 -7.34 23.99
CA HIS A 123 1.06 -7.23 24.29
C HIS A 123 0.33 -8.58 24.18
N SER A 124 -0.56 -8.82 25.14
CA SER A 124 -1.55 -9.89 25.05
C SER A 124 -2.79 -9.36 24.33
N TRP A 125 -2.82 -9.54 23.03
CA TRP A 125 -3.86 -8.99 22.15
C TRP A 125 -5.19 -9.70 22.30
N VAL A 126 -6.27 -8.91 22.32
CA VAL A 126 -7.67 -9.39 22.32
C VAL A 126 -8.36 -8.97 21.03
N ASP A 127 -9.32 -9.77 20.57
CA ASP A 127 -10.09 -9.49 19.35
C ASP A 127 -10.72 -8.10 19.37
N GLY A 128 -10.47 -7.29 18.34
CA GLY A 128 -10.92 -5.91 18.21
C GLY A 128 -10.08 -4.88 18.97
N GLN A 129 -9.03 -5.29 19.70
CA GLN A 129 -8.14 -4.36 20.40
C GLN A 129 -7.35 -3.50 19.43
N MET A 130 -7.21 -2.21 19.77
CA MET A 130 -6.33 -1.27 19.07
C MET A 130 -5.42 -0.57 20.07
N GLU A 131 -4.15 -0.45 19.71
CA GLU A 131 -3.13 0.23 20.52
C GLU A 131 -2.36 1.24 19.67
N GLU A 132 -1.89 2.28 20.31
CA GLU A 132 -1.10 3.35 19.70
C GLU A 132 0.35 3.28 20.19
N TYR A 133 1.28 3.32 19.25
CA TYR A 133 2.71 3.43 19.51
C TYR A 133 3.22 4.77 18.98
N ASP A 134 3.75 5.62 19.85
CA ASP A 134 4.44 6.85 19.48
C ASP A 134 5.86 6.54 18.99
N LYS A 135 6.15 6.89 17.74
CA LYS A 135 7.49 6.70 17.14
C LYS A 135 8.50 7.76 17.60
N GLY A 136 8.07 8.82 18.27
CA GLY A 136 8.92 9.89 18.81
C GLY A 136 9.35 10.94 17.78
N ASP A 137 8.85 10.86 16.55
CA ASP A 137 9.14 11.78 15.43
C ASP A 137 7.88 12.54 14.95
N GLY A 138 6.86 12.62 15.81
CA GLY A 138 5.54 13.18 15.47
C GLY A 138 4.63 12.18 14.75
N ARG A 139 5.10 10.99 14.46
CA ARG A 139 4.32 9.91 13.84
C ARG A 139 3.81 8.94 14.87
N ARG A 140 2.58 8.47 14.67
CA ARG A 140 1.93 7.47 15.51
C ARG A 140 1.60 6.24 14.69
N LEU A 141 1.83 5.07 15.27
CA LEU A 141 1.47 3.79 14.65
C LEU A 141 0.25 3.23 15.39
N LEU A 142 -0.88 3.13 14.67
CA LEU A 142 -2.09 2.48 15.18
C LEU A 142 -2.06 1.00 14.79
N ILE A 143 -2.12 0.11 15.77
CA ILE A 143 -2.03 -1.33 15.57
C ILE A 143 -3.32 -1.96 16.08
N GLY A 144 -4.03 -2.63 15.17
CA GLY A 144 -5.23 -3.38 15.49
C GLY A 144 -5.00 -4.88 15.41
N TYR A 145 -5.60 -5.63 16.33
CA TYR A 145 -5.62 -7.08 16.30
C TYR A 145 -7.02 -7.60 16.05
N THR A 146 -7.14 -8.62 15.20
CA THR A 146 -8.38 -9.38 15.02
C THR A 146 -8.10 -10.87 14.88
N ASP A 147 -8.91 -11.70 15.53
CA ASP A 147 -8.83 -13.16 15.47
C ASP A 147 -8.97 -13.69 14.03
N ASN A 148 -9.82 -13.05 13.23
CA ASN A 148 -10.00 -13.43 11.82
C ASN A 148 -8.70 -13.23 11.03
N ARG A 149 -8.01 -12.13 11.24
CA ARG A 149 -6.72 -11.87 10.59
C ARG A 149 -5.65 -12.82 11.08
N ALA A 150 -5.57 -13.05 12.39
CA ALA A 150 -4.62 -13.97 12.99
C ALA A 150 -4.78 -15.40 12.45
N ARG A 151 -6.04 -15.91 12.34
CA ARG A 151 -6.35 -17.22 11.73
C ARG A 151 -5.93 -17.28 10.27
N LYS A 152 -6.24 -16.26 9.47
CA LYS A 152 -5.83 -16.19 8.06
C LYS A 152 -4.32 -16.22 7.91
N ASP A 153 -3.60 -15.46 8.74
CA ASP A 153 -2.14 -15.40 8.68
C ASP A 153 -1.51 -16.71 9.15
N ALA A 154 -2.06 -17.38 10.17
CA ALA A 154 -1.65 -18.71 10.58
C ALA A 154 -1.83 -19.75 9.46
N TYR A 155 -3.00 -19.78 8.81
CA TYR A 155 -3.24 -20.64 7.67
C TYR A 155 -2.26 -20.40 6.51
N ASN A 156 -1.98 -19.12 6.18
CA ASN A 156 -1.05 -18.77 5.12
C ASN A 156 0.39 -19.21 5.45
N ARG A 157 0.82 -19.08 6.71
CA ARG A 157 2.14 -19.55 7.17
C ARG A 157 2.24 -21.08 7.02
N GLU A 158 1.25 -21.81 7.51
CA GLU A 158 1.22 -23.27 7.40
C GLU A 158 1.27 -23.74 5.93
N LYS A 159 0.46 -23.11 5.07
CA LYS A 159 0.49 -23.37 3.63
C LYS A 159 1.85 -23.09 3.00
N GLY A 160 2.52 -22.01 3.44
CA GLY A 160 3.87 -21.65 3.01
C GLY A 160 4.89 -22.71 3.45
N VAL A 161 4.87 -23.11 4.70
CA VAL A 161 5.75 -24.15 5.26
C VAL A 161 5.57 -25.47 4.49
N ARG A 162 4.35 -25.94 4.28
CA ARG A 162 4.07 -27.17 3.51
C ARG A 162 4.62 -27.10 2.07
N ARG A 163 4.55 -25.92 1.43
CA ARG A 163 5.15 -25.73 0.09
C ARG A 163 6.68 -25.85 0.12
N LEU A 164 7.31 -25.22 1.10
CA LEU A 164 8.76 -25.29 1.29
C LEU A 164 9.22 -26.72 1.57
N GLU A 165 8.54 -27.44 2.47
CA GLU A 165 8.84 -28.85 2.76
C GLU A 165 8.71 -29.73 1.51
N LYS A 166 7.65 -29.53 0.71
CA LYS A 166 7.49 -30.24 -0.55
C LYS A 166 8.60 -29.93 -1.55
N ALA A 167 9.00 -28.65 -1.67
CA ALA A 167 10.08 -28.23 -2.54
C ALA A 167 11.43 -28.81 -2.08
N TYR A 168 11.69 -28.83 -0.77
CA TYR A 168 12.87 -29.44 -0.16
C TYR A 168 12.96 -30.95 -0.46
N ARG A 169 11.88 -31.71 -0.19
CA ARG A 169 11.81 -33.17 -0.47
C ARG A 169 12.03 -33.47 -1.95
N ASN A 170 11.62 -32.57 -2.85
CA ASN A 170 11.78 -32.75 -4.29
C ASN A 170 13.10 -32.20 -4.86
N GLY A 171 14.05 -31.80 -4.02
CA GLY A 171 15.34 -31.23 -4.44
C GLY A 171 15.25 -29.92 -5.22
N ARG A 172 14.13 -29.19 -5.12
CA ARG A 172 13.90 -27.94 -5.86
C ARG A 172 14.30 -26.66 -5.11
N LEU A 173 14.77 -26.79 -3.88
CA LEU A 173 15.37 -25.66 -3.16
C LEU A 173 16.85 -25.65 -3.49
N SER A 174 17.26 -24.74 -4.39
CA SER A 174 18.68 -24.36 -4.50
C SER A 174 19.10 -23.57 -3.26
N LYS A 175 20.32 -23.81 -2.80
CA LYS A 175 20.98 -23.01 -1.76
C LYS A 175 21.15 -21.56 -2.22
#